data_5493fd77503e91445ea787d5a5ae6299
#
_entry.id   5493fd77503e91445ea787d5a5ae6299
#
_cell.length_a   1.000
_cell.length_b   1.000
_cell.length_c   1.000
_cell.angle_alpha   90.00
_cell.angle_beta   90.00
_cell.angle_gamma   90.00
#
_symmetry.space_group_name_H-M   'P 1'
#
loop_
_entity.id
_entity.type
_entity.pdbx_description
1 polymer ?
#
loop_
_entity_poly.entity_id
_entity_poly.type
_entity_poly.pdbx_seq_one_letter_code
_entity_poly.pdbx_strand_id
1 'polypeptide(L)'
;MPVILITEKLSIKPNHVYIIPAKCELHLLNNTFHLEPISKSWGWPNVITIFFRSLAQHWRGQVIAVIVSGLDGDGAAAMGDIKSAGGITLVQTPETAEWSDMPEAAIKTGYVDFILSPGDIALEIAKIVAGNAQTLAPVR
;
A
#
# COMPACT_ATOMS: atom_id res chain seq x y z
N MET A 1 10.05 -16.47 0.83
CA MET A 1 9.38 -15.44 1.67
C MET A 1 8.04 -15.99 2.11
N PRO A 2 7.80 -16.17 3.40
CA PRO A 2 6.52 -16.69 3.88
C PRO A 2 5.36 -15.77 3.53
N VAL A 3 4.21 -16.37 3.19
CA VAL A 3 2.94 -15.65 2.94
C VAL A 3 1.98 -16.01 4.08
N ILE A 4 1.52 -15.02 4.80
CA ILE A 4 0.73 -15.19 6.02
C ILE A 4 -0.63 -14.52 5.84
N LEU A 5 -1.72 -15.28 6.00
CA LEU A 5 -3.04 -14.71 6.16
C LEU A 5 -3.13 -14.19 7.60
N ILE A 6 -3.42 -12.89 7.75
CA ILE A 6 -3.53 -12.29 9.08
C ILE A 6 -4.83 -12.78 9.72
N THR A 7 -4.74 -13.46 10.85
CA THR A 7 -5.91 -14.03 11.56
C THR A 7 -6.13 -13.38 12.92
N GLU A 8 -5.13 -12.67 13.42
CA GLU A 8 -5.18 -12.04 14.73
C GLU A 8 -4.11 -10.95 14.82
N LYS A 9 -3.97 -10.33 15.96
CA LYS A 9 -2.91 -9.38 16.25
C LYS A 9 -1.55 -10.03 15.99
N LEU A 10 -0.70 -9.36 15.19
CA LEU A 10 0.51 -9.96 14.67
C LEU A 10 1.59 -8.89 14.48
N SER A 11 2.79 -9.15 15.00
CA SER A 11 3.93 -8.26 14.78
C SER A 11 4.47 -8.40 13.36
N ILE A 12 4.83 -7.29 12.76
CA ILE A 12 5.40 -7.25 11.42
C ILE A 12 6.84 -7.72 11.46
N LYS A 13 7.18 -8.64 10.57
CA LYS A 13 8.54 -9.18 10.43
C LYS A 13 9.04 -8.90 9.01
N PRO A 14 10.36 -8.67 8.84
CA PRO A 14 10.92 -8.51 7.50
C PRO A 14 10.82 -9.79 6.69
N ASN A 15 10.83 -9.65 5.38
CA ASN A 15 10.80 -10.79 4.43
C ASN A 15 9.55 -11.65 4.53
N HIS A 16 8.41 -11.04 4.85
CA HIS A 16 7.11 -11.71 4.91
C HIS A 16 6.10 -10.97 4.04
N VAL A 17 5.18 -11.72 3.46
CA VAL A 17 4.00 -11.18 2.77
C VAL A 17 2.80 -11.41 3.68
N TYR A 18 2.00 -10.38 3.90
CA TYR A 18 0.81 -10.45 4.74
C TYR A 18 -0.43 -10.18 3.91
N ILE A 19 -1.46 -11.00 4.11
CA ILE A 19 -2.73 -10.90 3.39
C ILE A 19 -3.81 -10.48 4.38
N ILE A 20 -4.56 -9.43 4.02
CA ILE A 20 -5.72 -8.98 4.80
C ILE A 20 -6.87 -9.97 4.56
N PRO A 21 -7.47 -10.56 5.60
CA PRO A 21 -8.60 -11.46 5.41
C PRO A 21 -9.85 -10.72 4.95
N ALA A 22 -10.76 -11.46 4.31
CA ALA A 22 -12.04 -10.91 3.89
C ALA A 22 -12.84 -10.38 5.09
N LYS A 23 -13.64 -9.36 4.86
CA LYS A 23 -14.55 -8.75 5.85
C LYS A 23 -13.86 -8.12 7.06
N CYS A 24 -12.58 -7.82 6.96
CA CYS A 24 -11.81 -7.17 8.03
C CYS A 24 -11.16 -5.90 7.53
N GLU A 25 -10.96 -4.96 8.44
CA GLU A 25 -10.10 -3.80 8.28
C GLU A 25 -8.79 -4.05 8.99
N LEU A 26 -7.70 -3.62 8.39
CA LEU A 26 -6.36 -3.77 8.96
C LEU A 26 -5.85 -2.41 9.42
N HIS A 27 -5.40 -2.36 10.65
CA HIS A 27 -4.77 -1.20 11.25
C HIS A 27 -3.36 -1.54 11.71
N LEU A 28 -2.48 -0.56 11.69
CA LEU A 28 -1.13 -0.68 12.19
C LEU A 28 -0.97 0.18 13.44
N LEU A 29 -0.45 -0.40 14.50
CA LEU A 29 -0.12 0.32 15.72
C LEU A 29 1.07 -0.36 16.40
N ASN A 30 2.11 0.39 16.76
CA ASN A 30 3.30 -0.13 17.43
C ASN A 30 3.94 -1.32 16.71
N ASN A 31 4.10 -1.19 15.41
CA ASN A 31 4.69 -2.23 14.54
C ASN A 31 3.91 -3.56 14.58
N THR A 32 2.64 -3.49 14.87
CA THR A 32 1.76 -4.65 15.02
C THR A 32 0.48 -4.45 14.21
N PHE A 33 0.06 -5.49 13.51
CA PHE A 33 -1.22 -5.51 12.82
C PHE A 33 -2.36 -5.77 13.80
N HIS A 34 -3.45 -5.01 13.64
CA HIS A 34 -4.69 -5.18 14.37
C HIS A 34 -5.84 -5.33 13.38
N LEU A 35 -6.59 -6.41 13.50
CA LEU A 35 -7.78 -6.66 12.69
C LEU A 35 -9.03 -6.16 13.40
N GLU A 36 -9.92 -5.54 12.64
CA GLU A 36 -11.24 -5.14 13.11
C GLU A 36 -12.29 -5.54 12.08
N PRO A 37 -13.55 -5.77 12.49
CA PRO A 37 -14.62 -5.96 11.52
C PRO A 37 -14.80 -4.72 10.66
N ILE A 38 -15.29 -4.89 9.44
CA ILE A 38 -15.56 -3.76 8.55
C ILE A 38 -16.56 -2.81 9.22
N SER A 39 -16.15 -1.55 9.37
CA SER A 39 -16.95 -0.51 10.03
C SER A 39 -18.08 0.01 9.14
N LYS A 40 -17.91 -0.06 7.82
CA LYS A 40 -18.89 0.42 6.85
C LYS A 40 -19.94 -0.66 6.60
N SER A 41 -21.17 -0.40 7.01
CA SER A 41 -22.24 -1.39 6.97
C SER A 41 -22.84 -1.59 5.58
N TRP A 42 -22.61 -0.68 4.63
CA TRP A 42 -23.12 -0.77 3.26
C TRP A 42 -22.29 0.08 2.31
N GLY A 43 -22.38 -0.22 1.01
CA GLY A 43 -21.51 0.32 0.00
C GLY A 43 -20.19 -0.47 -0.11
N TRP A 44 -19.23 0.06 -0.85
CA TRP A 44 -17.92 -0.58 -1.01
C TRP A 44 -17.05 -0.33 0.22
N PRO A 45 -16.43 -1.38 0.79
CA PRO A 45 -15.49 -1.21 1.90
C PRO A 45 -14.28 -0.38 1.47
N ASN A 46 -13.74 0.41 2.40
CA ASN A 46 -12.55 1.24 2.17
C ASN A 46 -11.31 0.62 2.82
N VAL A 47 -11.10 -0.67 2.65
CA VAL A 47 -10.06 -1.43 3.35
C VAL A 47 -8.66 -0.90 3.04
N ILE A 48 -8.40 -0.62 1.77
CA ILE A 48 -7.09 -0.11 1.32
C ILE A 48 -6.86 1.30 1.88
N THR A 49 -7.84 2.17 1.77
CA THR A 49 -7.76 3.55 2.30
C THR A 49 -7.49 3.56 3.79
N ILE A 50 -8.20 2.75 4.54
CA ILE A 50 -8.04 2.64 6.01
C ILE A 50 -6.63 2.17 6.35
N PHE A 51 -6.16 1.14 5.67
CA PHE A 51 -4.82 0.61 5.92
C PHE A 51 -3.73 1.61 5.55
N PHE A 52 -3.84 2.26 4.40
CA PHE A 52 -2.87 3.27 3.97
C PHE A 52 -2.79 4.45 4.94
N ARG A 53 -3.92 4.92 5.44
CA ARG A 53 -3.94 5.98 6.47
C ARG A 53 -3.28 5.52 7.76
N SER A 54 -3.53 4.30 8.16
CA SER A 54 -2.90 3.72 9.34
C SER A 54 -1.37 3.63 9.17
N LEU A 55 -0.90 3.19 8.00
CA LEU A 55 0.52 3.19 7.67
C LEU A 55 1.12 4.60 7.75
N ALA A 56 0.46 5.58 7.12
CA ALA A 56 0.95 6.96 7.12
C ALA A 56 1.08 7.53 8.52
N GLN A 57 0.18 7.16 9.43
CA GLN A 57 0.16 7.67 10.81
C GLN A 57 1.13 6.94 11.74
N HIS A 58 1.30 5.65 11.58
CA HIS A 58 1.94 4.81 12.60
C HIS A 58 3.21 4.08 12.14
N TRP A 59 3.49 4.00 10.85
CA TRP A 59 4.72 3.39 10.36
C TRP A 59 5.84 4.43 10.29
N ARG A 60 6.97 4.11 10.85
CA ARG A 60 8.12 5.03 10.90
C ARG A 60 9.17 4.75 9.83
N GLY A 61 9.02 3.67 9.10
CA GLY A 61 9.91 3.31 8.00
C GLY A 61 9.45 3.86 6.66
N GLN A 62 10.19 3.52 5.62
CA GLN A 62 9.82 3.85 4.25
C GLN A 62 8.58 3.05 3.84
N VAL A 63 7.63 3.71 3.19
CA VAL A 63 6.43 3.08 2.62
C VAL A 63 6.46 3.20 1.11
N ILE A 64 6.19 2.09 0.44
CA ILE A 64 5.90 2.07 -1.00
C ILE A 64 4.47 1.57 -1.13
N ALA A 65 3.56 2.45 -1.56
CA ALA A 65 2.17 2.11 -1.79
C ALA A 65 1.94 1.81 -3.26
N VAL A 66 1.29 0.69 -3.56
CA VAL A 66 1.03 0.25 -4.94
C VAL A 66 -0.46 0.04 -5.12
N ILE A 67 -1.04 0.68 -6.12
CA ILE A 67 -2.43 0.48 -6.55
C ILE A 67 -2.42 -0.24 -7.90
N VAL A 68 -3.11 -1.35 -7.96
CA VAL A 68 -3.25 -2.15 -9.16
C VAL A 68 -4.72 -2.28 -9.56
N SER A 69 -5.01 -3.08 -10.57
CA SER A 69 -6.36 -3.34 -11.08
C SER A 69 -7.38 -3.53 -9.96
N GLY A 70 -8.54 -2.89 -10.07
CA GLY A 70 -9.63 -3.02 -9.11
C GLY A 70 -10.89 -2.30 -9.57
N LEU A 71 -12.05 -2.75 -9.06
CA LEU A 71 -13.38 -2.31 -9.51
C LEU A 71 -13.85 -0.97 -8.94
N ASP A 72 -13.25 -0.51 -7.84
CA ASP A 72 -13.68 0.73 -7.20
C ASP A 72 -12.49 1.68 -6.98
N GLY A 73 -12.74 2.80 -6.35
CA GLY A 73 -11.72 3.80 -6.09
C GLY A 73 -11.03 3.70 -4.72
N ASP A 74 -11.10 2.54 -4.07
CA ASP A 74 -10.47 2.36 -2.77
C ASP A 74 -8.97 2.62 -2.85
N GLY A 75 -8.42 3.26 -1.83
CA GLY A 75 -7.03 3.64 -1.76
C GLY A 75 -6.74 5.07 -2.25
N ALA A 76 -7.50 5.57 -3.20
CA ALA A 76 -7.25 6.91 -3.77
C ALA A 76 -7.25 8.02 -2.71
N ALA A 77 -8.21 8.00 -1.80
CA ALA A 77 -8.34 9.02 -0.76
C ALA A 77 -7.14 9.09 0.19
N ALA A 78 -6.35 8.04 0.29
CA ALA A 78 -5.19 7.97 1.17
C ALA A 78 -3.85 8.23 0.48
N MET A 79 -3.84 8.45 -0.83
CA MET A 79 -2.59 8.67 -1.57
C MET A 79 -1.83 9.89 -1.07
N GLY A 80 -2.56 10.98 -0.79
CA GLY A 80 -1.97 12.19 -0.21
C GLY A 80 -1.38 11.96 1.17
N ASP A 81 -2.02 11.14 1.98
CA ASP A 81 -1.51 10.80 3.32
C ASP A 81 -0.18 10.04 3.22
N ILE A 82 -0.08 9.09 2.30
CA ILE A 82 1.17 8.35 2.04
C ILE A 82 2.27 9.32 1.61
N LYS A 83 1.97 10.25 0.69
CA LYS A 83 2.95 11.23 0.23
C LYS A 83 3.38 12.17 1.35
N SER A 84 2.44 12.63 2.17
CA SER A 84 2.75 13.53 3.30
C SER A 84 3.63 12.85 4.34
N ALA A 85 3.55 11.54 4.46
CA ALA A 85 4.40 10.73 5.35
C ALA A 85 5.77 10.41 4.74
N GLY A 86 6.08 10.89 3.53
CA GLY A 86 7.34 10.62 2.85
C GLY A 86 7.35 9.33 2.04
N GLY A 87 6.20 8.72 1.82
CA GLY A 87 6.07 7.49 1.03
C GLY A 87 6.18 7.71 -0.47
N ILE A 88 6.34 6.61 -1.18
CA ILE A 88 6.41 6.56 -2.64
C ILE A 88 5.16 5.83 -3.14
N THR A 89 4.54 6.36 -4.19
CA THR A 89 3.30 5.82 -4.73
C THR A 89 3.47 5.37 -6.17
N LEU A 90 3.06 4.13 -6.43
CA LEU A 90 3.10 3.53 -7.77
C LEU A 90 1.69 3.05 -8.13
N VAL A 91 1.32 3.23 -9.38
CA VAL A 91 0.00 2.82 -9.88
C VAL A 91 0.17 2.08 -11.19
N GLN A 92 -0.58 1.01 -11.36
CA GLN A 92 -0.63 0.28 -12.61
C GLN A 92 -1.19 1.16 -13.73
N THR A 93 -0.53 1.16 -14.89
CA THR A 93 -1.05 1.81 -16.09
C THR A 93 -2.46 1.31 -16.38
N PRO A 94 -3.47 2.19 -16.46
CA PRO A 94 -4.87 1.78 -16.63
C PRO A 94 -5.11 0.87 -17.83
N GLU A 95 -4.40 1.09 -18.93
CA GLU A 95 -4.56 0.31 -20.16
C GLU A 95 -4.12 -1.16 -19.98
N THR A 96 -3.29 -1.46 -18.99
CA THR A 96 -2.85 -2.82 -18.68
C THR A 96 -3.71 -3.50 -17.62
N ALA A 97 -4.63 -2.77 -17.00
CA ALA A 97 -5.48 -3.30 -15.94
C ALA A 97 -6.75 -3.92 -16.51
N GLU A 98 -7.15 -5.06 -15.97
CA GLU A 98 -8.45 -5.64 -16.28
C GLU A 98 -9.59 -4.71 -15.82
N TRP A 99 -9.42 -4.11 -14.63
CA TRP A 99 -10.34 -3.13 -14.08
C TRP A 99 -9.57 -1.85 -13.77
N SER A 100 -9.77 -0.83 -14.59
CA SER A 100 -8.99 0.43 -14.51
C SER A 100 -9.52 1.42 -13.48
N ASP A 101 -10.66 1.17 -12.87
CA ASP A 101 -11.30 2.12 -11.95
C ASP A 101 -10.39 2.55 -10.80
N MET A 102 -9.76 1.60 -10.15
CA MET A 102 -8.88 1.87 -9.00
C MET A 102 -7.60 2.62 -9.40
N PRO A 103 -6.87 2.19 -10.45
CA PRO A 103 -5.74 2.98 -10.96
C PRO A 103 -6.13 4.39 -11.37
N GLU A 104 -7.22 4.55 -12.12
CA GLU A 104 -7.67 5.87 -12.58
C GLU A 104 -8.04 6.80 -11.43
N ALA A 105 -8.74 6.28 -10.41
CA ALA A 105 -9.08 7.06 -9.23
C ALA A 105 -7.82 7.55 -8.49
N ALA A 106 -6.83 6.68 -8.34
CA ALA A 106 -5.56 7.05 -7.71
C ALA A 106 -4.81 8.12 -8.52
N ILE A 107 -4.74 7.97 -9.85
CA ILE A 107 -4.07 8.93 -10.73
C ILE A 107 -4.72 10.32 -10.64
N LYS A 108 -6.04 10.39 -10.57
CA LYS A 108 -6.79 11.65 -10.49
C LYS A 108 -6.44 12.47 -9.24
N THR A 109 -5.91 11.85 -8.20
CA THR A 109 -5.52 12.57 -6.98
C THR A 109 -4.33 13.50 -7.18
N GLY A 110 -3.48 13.23 -8.17
CA GLY A 110 -2.24 13.96 -8.38
C GLY A 110 -1.09 13.57 -7.46
N TYR A 111 -1.28 12.55 -6.61
CA TYR A 111 -0.28 12.11 -5.63
C TYR A 111 0.44 10.82 -6.03
N VAL A 112 0.50 10.51 -7.31
CA VAL A 112 1.15 9.30 -7.83
C VAL A 112 2.53 9.64 -8.36
N ASP A 113 3.56 8.95 -7.88
CA ASP A 113 4.94 9.16 -8.34
C ASP A 113 5.22 8.42 -9.67
N PHE A 114 4.71 7.21 -9.83
CA PHE A 114 4.98 6.39 -11.00
C PHE A 114 3.71 5.70 -11.50
N ILE A 115 3.52 5.73 -12.81
CA ILE A 115 2.44 5.02 -13.50
C ILE A 115 3.11 4.03 -14.45
N LEU A 116 3.03 2.73 -14.14
CA LEU A 116 3.85 1.70 -14.78
C LEU A 116 3.04 0.41 -15.01
N SER A 117 3.51 -0.41 -15.96
CA SER A 117 3.00 -1.77 -16.11
C SER A 117 3.37 -2.63 -14.89
N PRO A 118 2.68 -3.75 -14.63
CA PRO A 118 3.02 -4.61 -13.48
C PRO A 118 4.48 -5.04 -13.43
N GLY A 119 5.06 -5.40 -14.57
CA GLY A 119 6.48 -5.78 -14.64
C GLY A 119 7.40 -4.61 -14.28
N ASP A 120 7.09 -3.43 -14.77
CA ASP A 120 7.89 -2.23 -14.49
C ASP A 120 7.72 -1.75 -13.05
N ILE A 121 6.55 -1.96 -12.44
CA ILE A 121 6.35 -1.72 -11.00
C ILE A 121 7.35 -2.55 -10.19
N ALA A 122 7.47 -3.83 -10.49
CA ALA A 122 8.39 -4.71 -9.80
C ALA A 122 9.85 -4.22 -9.92
N LEU A 123 10.25 -3.81 -11.12
CA LEU A 123 11.59 -3.28 -11.37
C LEU A 123 11.83 -1.97 -10.61
N GLU A 124 10.83 -1.09 -10.56
CA GLU A 124 10.95 0.19 -9.86
C GLU A 124 11.03 -0.01 -8.35
N ILE A 125 10.26 -0.93 -7.79
CA ILE A 125 10.36 -1.29 -6.36
C ILE A 125 11.79 -1.76 -6.05
N ALA A 126 12.36 -2.62 -6.89
CA ALA A 126 13.72 -3.09 -6.70
C ALA A 126 14.74 -1.96 -6.72
N LYS A 127 14.59 -0.98 -7.61
CA LYS A 127 15.44 0.21 -7.67
C LYS A 127 15.31 1.06 -6.42
N ILE A 128 14.09 1.31 -5.95
CA ILE A 128 13.82 2.11 -4.76
C ILE A 128 14.48 1.46 -3.54
N VAL A 129 14.32 0.17 -3.37
CA VAL A 129 14.91 -0.59 -2.26
C VAL A 129 16.44 -0.55 -2.32
N ALA A 130 17.03 -0.73 -3.48
CA ALA A 130 18.48 -0.66 -3.66
C ALA A 130 19.01 0.76 -3.38
N GLY A 131 18.29 1.80 -3.82
CA GLY A 131 18.65 3.20 -3.54
C GLY A 131 18.60 3.52 -2.06
N ASN A 132 17.58 3.05 -1.35
CA ASN A 132 17.46 3.22 0.09
C ASN A 132 18.60 2.51 0.84
N ALA A 133 18.96 1.29 0.41
CA ALA A 133 20.06 0.56 0.98
C ALA A 133 21.40 1.31 0.81
N GLN A 134 21.63 1.91 -0.36
CA GLN A 134 22.80 2.76 -0.61
C GLN A 134 22.79 4.01 0.24
N THR A 135 21.65 4.64 0.41
CA THR A 135 21.48 5.84 1.23
C THR A 135 21.76 5.54 2.71
N LEU A 136 21.41 4.36 3.16
CA LEU A 136 21.62 3.91 4.53
C LEU A 136 23.03 3.36 4.76
N ALA A 137 23.81 3.18 3.71
CA ALA A 137 25.19 2.74 3.84
C ALA A 137 26.01 3.78 4.60
N PRO A 138 27.01 3.36 5.37
CA PRO A 138 27.87 4.31 6.08
C PRO A 138 28.46 5.34 5.12
N VAL A 139 28.56 6.58 5.60
CA VAL A 139 29.18 7.65 4.83
C VAL A 139 30.63 7.27 4.55
N ARG A 140 30.97 7.33 3.32
CA ARG A 140 32.30 6.92 2.83
C ARG A 140 33.27 8.07 2.87
#